data_ebb1d9d5ee336fdceafdd3f98dd7d5ab
#
_entry.id   ebb1d9d5ee336fdceafdd3f98dd7d5ab
#
_cell.length_a   1.000
_cell.length_b   1.000
_cell.length_c   1.000
_cell.angle_alpha   90.00
_cell.angle_beta   90.00
_cell.angle_gamma   90.00
#
_symmetry.space_group_name_H-M   'P 1'
#
loop_
_entity.id
_entity.type
_entity.pdbx_description
1 polymer ?
#
loop_
_entity_poly.entity_id
_entity_poly.type
_entity_poly.pdbx_seq_one_letter_code
_entity_poly.pdbx_strand_id
1 'polypeptide(L)'
;GRFMETYYANELNNLYPLGVQIGSNKTSLGFHGEAEHGLAINISGQDPSGFYSELNGLGGAPPSVIPNSDYGVELQYIIDTDQLSNQYSQAISNAFNSGSNGNSYPDTDLSNQLKTVARLISGGLETKIYIVRISGFDTHNNQNEGANTIEGKHNDLLMEVSEAIETFFNDLDSQSLSDDVVGLTFSEFGRKAKENGSFGTDHGEIAPMFVFGKPVNGGVSGN
;
A
#
# COMPACT_ATOMS: atom_id res chain seq x y z
N GLY A 1 3.58 -11.55 -2.12
CA GLY A 1 3.35 -12.50 -3.19
C GLY A 1 3.02 -13.88 -2.63
N ARG A 2 3.98 -14.56 -2.01
CA ARG A 2 3.78 -15.93 -1.50
C ARG A 2 2.56 -16.11 -0.61
N PHE A 3 2.29 -15.15 0.27
CA PHE A 3 1.08 -15.16 1.10
C PHE A 3 -0.19 -15.16 0.23
N MET A 4 -0.24 -14.31 -0.80
CA MET A 4 -1.38 -14.25 -1.71
C MET A 4 -1.54 -15.55 -2.50
N GLU A 5 -0.47 -16.11 -3.02
CA GLU A 5 -0.50 -17.41 -3.72
C GLU A 5 -1.01 -18.55 -2.82
N THR A 6 -0.62 -18.54 -1.54
CA THR A 6 -1.00 -19.62 -0.60
C THR A 6 -2.45 -19.50 -0.14
N TYR A 7 -2.88 -18.32 0.25
CA TYR A 7 -4.17 -18.13 0.92
C TYR A 7 -5.29 -17.65 -0.02
N TYR A 8 -4.94 -17.11 -1.18
CA TYR A 8 -5.90 -16.61 -2.18
C TYR A 8 -5.70 -17.27 -3.55
N ALA A 9 -5.25 -18.54 -3.59
CA ALA A 9 -4.98 -19.27 -4.82
C ALA A 9 -6.18 -19.31 -5.80
N ASN A 10 -7.40 -19.36 -5.26
CA ASN A 10 -8.62 -19.36 -6.06
C ASN A 10 -9.00 -17.98 -6.61
N GLU A 11 -8.31 -16.94 -6.20
CA GLU A 11 -8.57 -15.54 -6.57
C GLU A 11 -7.46 -14.95 -7.46
N LEU A 12 -6.46 -15.74 -7.87
CA LEU A 12 -5.32 -15.27 -8.66
C LEU A 12 -5.71 -14.75 -10.05
N ASN A 13 -6.84 -15.20 -10.59
CA ASN A 13 -7.36 -14.78 -11.91
C ASN A 13 -8.59 -13.89 -11.81
N ASN A 14 -8.78 -13.20 -10.71
CA ASN A 14 -9.91 -12.29 -10.53
C ASN A 14 -9.78 -11.02 -11.37
N LEU A 15 -10.92 -10.32 -11.54
CA LEU A 15 -11.00 -9.07 -12.29
C LEU A 15 -10.34 -7.87 -11.58
N TYR A 16 -9.80 -8.07 -10.39
CA TYR A 16 -9.16 -7.05 -9.55
C TYR A 16 -7.81 -7.55 -9.01
N PRO A 17 -6.86 -6.65 -8.73
CA PRO A 17 -5.58 -7.04 -8.16
C PRO A 17 -5.74 -7.49 -6.71
N LEU A 18 -4.99 -8.52 -6.30
CA LEU A 18 -4.94 -8.94 -4.90
C LEU A 18 -4.20 -7.94 -4.01
N GLY A 19 -3.31 -7.16 -4.59
CA GLY A 19 -2.56 -6.11 -3.91
C GLY A 19 -2.59 -4.78 -4.64
N VAL A 20 -2.70 -3.70 -3.88
CA VAL A 20 -2.57 -2.33 -4.38
C VAL A 20 -1.55 -1.59 -3.54
N GLN A 21 -0.57 -0.98 -4.18
CA GLN A 21 0.39 -0.08 -3.54
C GLN A 21 0.12 1.35 -3.95
N ILE A 22 0.18 2.28 -3.00
CA ILE A 22 -0.04 3.71 -3.22
C ILE A 22 1.17 4.49 -2.67
N GLY A 23 1.47 5.63 -3.26
CA GLY A 23 2.50 6.55 -2.76
C GLY A 23 3.95 6.14 -3.07
N SER A 24 4.16 5.24 -4.03
CA SER A 24 5.48 4.87 -4.53
C SER A 24 5.51 4.93 -6.05
N ASN A 25 6.68 5.06 -6.63
CA ASN A 25 6.89 4.97 -8.08
C ASN A 25 7.41 3.59 -8.53
N LYS A 26 7.51 2.64 -7.59
CA LYS A 26 7.97 1.27 -7.85
C LYS A 26 7.12 0.29 -7.07
N THR A 27 6.71 -0.79 -7.72
CA THR A 27 6.02 -1.89 -7.03
C THR A 27 6.95 -2.58 -6.03
N SER A 28 6.45 -2.85 -4.84
CA SER A 28 7.21 -3.58 -3.82
C SER A 28 7.52 -5.00 -4.28
N LEU A 29 8.77 -5.42 -4.10
CA LEU A 29 9.17 -6.82 -4.31
C LEU A 29 8.40 -7.80 -3.42
N GLY A 30 7.85 -7.33 -2.30
CA GLY A 30 6.98 -8.12 -1.42
C GLY A 30 5.71 -8.65 -2.08
N PHE A 31 5.28 -8.04 -3.19
CA PHE A 31 4.15 -8.51 -3.97
C PHE A 31 4.49 -9.64 -4.95
N HIS A 32 5.76 -9.89 -5.25
CA HIS A 32 6.16 -11.01 -6.09
C HIS A 32 5.96 -12.33 -5.35
N GLY A 33 5.26 -13.24 -5.99
CA GLY A 33 5.11 -14.61 -5.56
C GLY A 33 6.28 -15.49 -5.98
N GLU A 34 6.12 -16.79 -5.84
CA GLU A 34 7.08 -17.79 -6.33
C GLU A 34 6.84 -18.12 -7.80
N ALA A 35 5.57 -18.19 -8.21
CA ALA A 35 5.13 -18.49 -9.57
C ALA A 35 4.42 -17.30 -10.22
N GLU A 36 3.74 -16.46 -9.44
CA GLU A 36 2.92 -15.37 -9.94
C GLU A 36 3.59 -14.00 -9.68
N HIS A 37 3.64 -13.16 -10.69
CA HIS A 37 4.28 -11.84 -10.62
C HIS A 37 3.31 -10.67 -10.87
N GLY A 38 2.12 -10.93 -11.39
CA GLY A 38 1.10 -9.94 -11.72
C GLY A 38 0.01 -9.71 -10.65
N LEU A 39 0.28 -10.04 -9.38
CA LEU A 39 -0.73 -10.03 -8.32
C LEU A 39 -1.08 -8.65 -7.78
N ALA A 40 -0.26 -7.65 -8.05
CA ALA A 40 -0.42 -6.31 -7.52
C ALA A 40 -0.15 -5.22 -8.54
N ILE A 41 -0.81 -4.09 -8.34
CA ILE A 41 -0.59 -2.88 -9.13
C ILE A 41 -0.14 -1.73 -8.24
N ASN A 42 0.67 -0.84 -8.79
CA ASN A 42 1.13 0.37 -8.12
C ASN A 42 0.40 1.59 -8.70
N ILE A 43 -0.20 2.37 -7.82
CA ILE A 43 -0.82 3.65 -8.15
C ILE A 43 0.12 4.76 -7.67
N SER A 44 0.95 5.26 -8.55
CA SER A 44 1.99 6.25 -8.23
C SER A 44 1.42 7.66 -8.06
N GLY A 45 0.72 7.92 -6.95
CA GLY A 45 0.30 9.27 -6.57
C GLY A 45 -0.70 9.96 -7.52
N GLN A 46 -1.32 9.20 -8.43
CA GLN A 46 -2.29 9.72 -9.39
C GLN A 46 -3.71 9.48 -8.90
N ASP A 47 -4.64 10.30 -9.40
CA ASP A 47 -6.05 10.04 -9.22
C ASP A 47 -6.41 8.69 -9.87
N PRO A 48 -6.84 7.67 -9.10
CA PRO A 48 -7.18 6.37 -9.65
C PRO A 48 -8.27 6.42 -10.72
N SER A 49 -9.10 7.45 -10.77
CA SER A 49 -10.12 7.62 -11.80
C SER A 49 -9.54 7.83 -13.21
N GLY A 50 -8.36 8.46 -13.31
CA GLY A 50 -7.65 8.70 -14.56
C GLY A 50 -6.69 7.58 -14.97
N PHE A 51 -6.34 6.69 -14.05
CA PHE A 51 -5.29 5.68 -14.25
C PHE A 51 -5.56 4.74 -15.43
N TYR A 52 -6.80 4.29 -15.58
CA TYR A 52 -7.20 3.43 -16.71
C TYR A 52 -7.04 4.12 -18.08
N SER A 53 -7.39 5.40 -18.18
CA SER A 53 -7.31 6.13 -19.45
C SER A 53 -5.87 6.34 -19.91
N GLU A 54 -4.94 6.49 -18.99
CA GLU A 54 -3.51 6.63 -19.29
C GLU A 54 -2.94 5.30 -19.81
N LEU A 55 -3.20 4.19 -19.12
CA LEU A 55 -2.74 2.87 -19.54
C LEU A 55 -3.37 2.44 -20.87
N ASN A 56 -4.66 2.64 -21.05
CA ASN A 56 -5.34 2.31 -22.29
C ASN A 56 -4.85 3.11 -23.50
N GLY A 57 -4.32 4.31 -23.27
CA GLY A 57 -3.70 5.14 -24.29
C GLY A 57 -2.31 4.69 -24.73
N LEU A 58 -1.64 3.85 -23.94
CA LEU A 58 -0.31 3.32 -24.23
C LEU A 58 -0.33 1.99 -24.98
N GLY A 59 -1.43 1.23 -24.89
CA GLY A 59 -1.56 -0.10 -25.50
C GLY A 59 -1.86 -0.04 -26.99
N GLY A 60 -1.09 -0.77 -27.81
CA GLY A 60 -1.42 -1.09 -29.19
C GLY A 60 -2.30 -2.34 -29.28
N ALA A 61 -2.89 -2.59 -30.44
CA ALA A 61 -3.57 -3.86 -30.66
C ALA A 61 -2.55 -5.03 -30.65
N PRO A 62 -2.81 -6.12 -29.91
CA PRO A 62 -1.92 -7.28 -29.93
C PRO A 62 -1.85 -7.87 -31.33
N PRO A 63 -0.70 -8.48 -31.71
CA PRO A 63 -0.57 -9.12 -33.00
C PRO A 63 -1.57 -10.29 -33.13
N SER A 64 -2.11 -10.47 -34.31
CA SER A 64 -3.10 -11.54 -34.61
C SER A 64 -2.51 -12.96 -34.59
N VAL A 65 -1.20 -13.09 -34.66
CA VAL A 65 -0.47 -14.36 -34.63
C VAL A 65 0.77 -14.23 -33.75
N ILE A 66 0.89 -15.11 -32.78
CA ILE A 66 2.05 -15.21 -31.90
C ILE A 66 2.93 -16.35 -32.41
N PRO A 67 4.23 -16.11 -32.70
CA PRO A 67 5.14 -17.13 -33.15
C PRO A 67 5.33 -18.25 -32.12
N ASN A 68 5.42 -19.50 -32.60
CA ASN A 68 5.77 -20.63 -31.70
C ASN A 68 7.31 -20.69 -31.54
N SER A 69 7.85 -19.83 -30.68
CA SER A 69 9.27 -19.65 -30.41
C SER A 69 9.46 -18.99 -29.05
N ASP A 70 10.68 -18.95 -28.54
CA ASP A 70 11.01 -18.25 -27.28
C ASP A 70 10.58 -16.77 -27.33
N TYR A 71 10.77 -16.11 -28.46
CA TYR A 71 10.26 -14.76 -28.71
C TYR A 71 8.71 -14.70 -28.57
N GLY A 72 7.99 -15.71 -29.08
CA GLY A 72 6.54 -15.75 -28.96
C GLY A 72 6.06 -15.96 -27.52
N VAL A 73 6.80 -16.71 -26.71
CA VAL A 73 6.53 -16.87 -25.27
C VAL A 73 6.66 -15.53 -24.54
N GLU A 74 7.75 -14.80 -24.78
CA GLU A 74 7.96 -13.47 -24.18
C GLU A 74 6.92 -12.45 -24.65
N LEU A 75 6.56 -12.50 -25.92
CA LEU A 75 5.53 -11.63 -26.50
C LEU A 75 4.15 -11.92 -25.89
N GLN A 76 3.79 -13.20 -25.71
CA GLN A 76 2.55 -13.57 -25.03
C GLN A 76 2.53 -13.06 -23.59
N TYR A 77 3.62 -13.22 -22.85
CA TYR A 77 3.74 -12.70 -21.49
C TYR A 77 3.51 -11.18 -21.42
N ILE A 78 4.07 -10.42 -22.36
CA ILE A 78 3.85 -8.96 -22.44
C ILE A 78 2.37 -8.65 -22.68
N ILE A 79 1.73 -9.37 -23.62
CA ILE A 79 0.31 -9.18 -23.96
C ILE A 79 -0.58 -9.48 -22.75
N ASP A 80 -0.34 -10.60 -22.07
CA ASP A 80 -1.12 -11.02 -20.91
C ASP A 80 -0.97 -10.00 -19.75
N THR A 81 0.25 -9.51 -19.54
CA THR A 81 0.55 -8.48 -18.54
C THR A 81 -0.16 -7.15 -18.85
N ASP A 82 -0.16 -6.72 -20.12
CA ASP A 82 -0.87 -5.52 -20.56
C ASP A 82 -2.38 -5.65 -20.35
N GLN A 83 -2.96 -6.78 -20.78
CA GLN A 83 -4.39 -7.06 -20.59
C GLN A 83 -4.78 -7.07 -19.11
N LEU A 84 -4.00 -7.72 -18.27
CA LEU A 84 -4.21 -7.78 -16.82
C LEU A 84 -4.11 -6.39 -16.19
N SER A 85 -3.12 -5.59 -16.59
CA SER A 85 -2.95 -4.21 -16.11
C SER A 85 -4.14 -3.32 -16.49
N ASN A 86 -4.65 -3.43 -17.71
CA ASN A 86 -5.83 -2.71 -18.16
C ASN A 86 -7.09 -3.13 -17.38
N GLN A 87 -7.26 -4.42 -17.14
CA GLN A 87 -8.37 -4.96 -16.36
C GLN A 87 -8.34 -4.45 -14.91
N TYR A 88 -7.18 -4.51 -14.27
CA TYR A 88 -7.00 -4.03 -12.89
C TYR A 88 -7.23 -2.52 -12.78
N SER A 89 -6.73 -1.76 -13.74
CA SER A 89 -6.92 -0.30 -13.78
C SER A 89 -8.38 0.08 -13.91
N GLN A 90 -9.15 -0.67 -14.71
CA GLN A 90 -10.59 -0.46 -14.83
C GLN A 90 -11.33 -0.79 -13.53
N ALA A 91 -11.00 -1.90 -12.87
CA ALA A 91 -11.60 -2.28 -11.60
C ALA A 91 -11.35 -1.22 -10.51
N ILE A 92 -10.10 -0.74 -10.44
CA ILE A 92 -9.70 0.33 -9.51
C ILE A 92 -10.45 1.63 -9.81
N SER A 93 -10.50 2.06 -11.07
CA SER A 93 -11.20 3.27 -11.48
C SER A 93 -12.71 3.18 -11.17
N ASN A 94 -13.33 2.04 -11.46
CA ASN A 94 -14.75 1.82 -11.15
C ASN A 94 -15.01 1.90 -9.65
N ALA A 95 -14.20 1.22 -8.83
CA ALA A 95 -14.33 1.25 -7.38
C ALA A 95 -14.10 2.67 -6.83
N PHE A 96 -13.06 3.37 -7.31
CA PHE A 96 -12.80 4.73 -6.87
C PHE A 96 -13.96 5.68 -7.19
N ASN A 97 -14.57 5.57 -8.37
CA ASN A 97 -15.69 6.41 -8.78
C ASN A 97 -16.99 6.06 -8.05
N SER A 98 -17.17 4.80 -7.66
CA SER A 98 -18.34 4.34 -6.91
C SER A 98 -18.21 4.58 -5.40
N GLY A 99 -16.98 4.65 -4.90
CA GLY A 99 -16.69 4.81 -3.48
C GLY A 99 -16.78 6.26 -3.00
N SER A 100 -16.80 6.40 -1.70
CA SER A 100 -16.88 7.71 -1.03
C SER A 100 -16.03 7.72 0.23
N ASN A 101 -15.76 8.92 0.76
CA ASN A 101 -15.19 9.14 2.08
C ASN A 101 -16.21 9.88 2.93
N GLY A 102 -16.47 9.38 4.13
CA GLY A 102 -17.38 10.01 5.10
C GLY A 102 -16.71 11.09 5.96
N ASN A 103 -15.38 11.08 6.05
CA ASN A 103 -14.60 11.96 6.90
C ASN A 103 -13.67 12.88 6.11
N SER A 104 -13.30 14.01 6.72
CA SER A 104 -12.25 14.89 6.23
C SER A 104 -10.89 14.37 6.72
N TYR A 105 -9.94 14.20 5.82
CA TYR A 105 -8.58 13.75 6.12
C TYR A 105 -7.63 14.94 6.29
N PRO A 106 -6.61 14.83 7.18
CA PRO A 106 -5.50 15.77 7.19
C PRO A 106 -4.82 15.85 5.81
N ASP A 107 -4.29 17.02 5.47
CA ASP A 107 -3.60 17.21 4.19
C ASP A 107 -2.13 16.80 4.29
N THR A 108 -1.89 15.50 4.44
CA THR A 108 -0.56 14.87 4.42
C THR A 108 -0.52 13.75 3.40
N ASP A 109 0.68 13.37 2.97
CA ASP A 109 0.86 12.30 1.98
C ASP A 109 0.26 10.97 2.45
N LEU A 110 0.50 10.57 3.70
CA LEU A 110 -0.04 9.33 4.27
C LEU A 110 -1.57 9.37 4.37
N SER A 111 -2.13 10.49 4.84
CA SER A 111 -3.58 10.66 4.93
C SER A 111 -4.27 10.59 3.57
N ASN A 112 -3.67 11.20 2.54
CA ASN A 112 -4.19 11.16 1.17
C ASN A 112 -4.14 9.74 0.58
N GLN A 113 -3.10 8.95 0.89
CA GLN A 113 -3.01 7.56 0.50
C GLN A 113 -4.11 6.72 1.20
N LEU A 114 -4.27 6.86 2.52
CA LEU A 114 -5.29 6.15 3.29
C LEU A 114 -6.72 6.55 2.89
N LYS A 115 -6.94 7.83 2.57
CA LYS A 115 -8.20 8.31 2.00
C LYS A 115 -8.55 7.59 0.70
N THR A 116 -7.56 7.39 -0.17
CA THR A 116 -7.73 6.63 -1.41
C THR A 116 -8.06 5.17 -1.11
N VAL A 117 -7.37 4.53 -0.17
CA VAL A 117 -7.67 3.14 0.26
C VAL A 117 -9.09 3.02 0.78
N ALA A 118 -9.52 3.91 1.69
CA ALA A 118 -10.88 3.90 2.23
C ALA A 118 -11.93 4.02 1.11
N ARG A 119 -11.68 4.89 0.14
CA ARG A 119 -12.56 5.08 -1.00
C ARG A 119 -12.62 3.86 -1.92
N LEU A 120 -11.50 3.17 -2.15
CA LEU A 120 -11.47 1.93 -2.92
C LEU A 120 -12.23 0.80 -2.22
N ILE A 121 -12.07 0.67 -0.90
CA ILE A 121 -12.80 -0.31 -0.08
C ILE A 121 -14.31 -0.01 -0.13
N SER A 122 -14.71 1.24 0.07
CA SER A 122 -16.12 1.64 0.05
C SER A 122 -16.77 1.48 -1.33
N GLY A 123 -15.96 1.55 -2.38
CA GLY A 123 -16.39 1.30 -3.76
C GLY A 123 -16.45 -0.17 -4.15
N GLY A 124 -16.16 -1.08 -3.21
CA GLY A 124 -16.29 -2.52 -3.41
C GLY A 124 -15.11 -3.18 -4.11
N LEU A 125 -13.90 -2.57 -4.09
CA LEU A 125 -12.71 -3.25 -4.58
C LEU A 125 -12.31 -4.36 -3.60
N GLU A 126 -12.31 -5.60 -4.06
CA GLU A 126 -12.05 -6.79 -3.24
C GLU A 126 -10.56 -7.11 -3.06
N THR A 127 -9.68 -6.13 -3.27
CA THR A 127 -8.24 -6.21 -3.01
C THR A 127 -7.97 -6.60 -1.56
N LYS A 128 -7.07 -7.56 -1.35
CA LYS A 128 -6.77 -8.13 -0.02
C LYS A 128 -5.69 -7.37 0.73
N ILE A 129 -4.74 -6.77 0.02
CA ILE A 129 -3.58 -6.10 0.64
C ILE A 129 -3.38 -4.73 0.01
N TYR A 130 -3.42 -3.72 0.86
CA TYR A 130 -3.02 -2.35 0.49
C TYR A 130 -1.71 -2.01 1.18
N ILE A 131 -0.78 -1.41 0.45
CA ILE A 131 0.46 -0.87 1.00
C ILE A 131 0.47 0.64 0.77
N VAL A 132 0.61 1.38 1.86
CA VAL A 132 0.81 2.83 1.88
C VAL A 132 2.14 3.15 2.54
N ARG A 133 2.70 4.33 2.29
CA ARG A 133 4.05 4.66 2.71
C ARG A 133 4.13 6.05 3.32
N ILE A 134 4.87 6.13 4.41
CA ILE A 134 5.38 7.39 4.95
C ILE A 134 6.91 7.31 4.99
N SER A 135 7.59 8.42 4.71
CA SER A 135 9.05 8.54 4.75
C SER A 135 9.48 9.50 5.87
N GLY A 136 10.78 9.58 6.10
CA GLY A 136 11.34 10.56 7.02
C GLY A 136 11.79 9.99 8.36
N PHE A 137 11.53 8.72 8.66
CA PHE A 137 11.95 8.06 9.91
C PHE A 137 13.45 7.78 10.01
N ASP A 138 14.21 8.01 8.94
CA ASP A 138 15.68 7.86 8.98
C ASP A 138 16.35 9.08 9.63
N THR A 139 16.18 9.19 10.95
CA THR A 139 16.55 10.33 11.77
C THR A 139 17.88 10.11 12.49
N HIS A 140 18.98 10.17 11.74
CA HIS A 140 20.35 10.07 12.30
C HIS A 140 20.75 11.30 13.12
N ASN A 141 20.07 12.42 12.91
CA ASN A 141 20.26 13.66 13.67
C ASN A 141 18.92 14.37 13.88
N ASN A 142 18.83 15.20 14.89
CA ASN A 142 17.64 16.01 15.19
C ASN A 142 16.34 15.18 15.20
N GLN A 143 16.40 13.94 15.65
CA GLN A 143 15.24 13.09 15.89
C GLN A 143 14.33 13.72 16.94
N ASN A 144 14.96 14.25 17.99
CA ASN A 144 14.34 15.01 19.07
C ASN A 144 14.80 16.48 19.00
N GLU A 145 14.03 17.38 19.58
CA GLU A 145 14.44 18.78 19.76
C GLU A 145 15.34 18.91 20.99
N GLY A 146 16.65 18.80 20.77
CA GLY A 146 17.65 18.76 21.85
C GLY A 146 17.42 17.60 22.81
N ALA A 147 17.41 17.88 24.10
CA ALA A 147 17.14 16.88 25.14
C ALA A 147 15.64 16.58 25.35
N ASN A 148 14.76 17.25 24.62
CA ASN A 148 13.33 17.02 24.72
C ASN A 148 12.94 15.78 23.91
N THR A 149 12.47 14.73 24.56
CA THR A 149 12.14 13.45 23.95
C THR A 149 10.71 13.36 23.39
N ILE A 150 9.88 14.39 23.65
CA ILE A 150 8.49 14.45 23.21
C ILE A 150 8.23 15.50 22.14
N GLU A 151 9.27 16.19 21.67
CA GLU A 151 9.22 17.14 20.56
C GLU A 151 10.32 16.84 19.55
N GLY A 152 10.07 17.15 18.29
CA GLY A 152 10.99 16.96 17.19
C GLY A 152 10.45 16.04 16.09
N LYS A 153 11.25 15.87 15.06
CA LYS A 153 10.84 15.21 13.82
C LYS A 153 10.21 13.82 14.00
N HIS A 154 10.71 13.03 14.93
CA HIS A 154 10.19 11.68 15.17
C HIS A 154 8.78 11.72 15.76
N ASN A 155 8.55 12.64 16.71
CA ASN A 155 7.24 12.83 17.29
C ASN A 155 6.22 13.33 16.27
N ASP A 156 6.61 14.29 15.41
CA ASP A 156 5.75 14.82 14.35
C ASP A 156 5.34 13.71 13.37
N LEU A 157 6.28 12.83 12.99
CA LEU A 157 5.99 11.68 12.13
C LEU A 157 5.06 10.66 12.79
N LEU A 158 5.25 10.38 14.09
CA LEU A 158 4.36 9.47 14.82
C LEU A 158 2.95 10.08 15.00
N MET A 159 2.86 11.38 15.17
CA MET A 159 1.59 12.10 15.24
C MET A 159 0.87 12.02 13.90
N GLU A 160 1.56 12.28 12.78
CA GLU A 160 1.01 12.11 11.42
C GLU A 160 0.48 10.69 11.21
N VAL A 161 1.24 9.65 11.57
CA VAL A 161 0.80 8.25 11.47
C VAL A 161 -0.45 8.01 12.31
N SER A 162 -0.48 8.49 13.55
CA SER A 162 -1.61 8.30 14.47
C SER A 162 -2.88 8.96 13.95
N GLU A 163 -2.80 10.22 13.55
CA GLU A 163 -3.95 10.98 13.03
C GLU A 163 -4.49 10.40 11.71
N ALA A 164 -3.58 9.98 10.83
CA ALA A 164 -3.96 9.37 9.57
C ALA A 164 -4.68 8.02 9.77
N ILE A 165 -4.20 7.17 10.68
CA ILE A 165 -4.81 5.89 11.03
C ILE A 165 -6.16 6.11 11.72
N GLU A 166 -6.24 7.02 12.68
CA GLU A 166 -7.49 7.35 13.37
C GLU A 166 -8.56 7.81 12.37
N THR A 167 -8.20 8.75 11.50
CA THR A 167 -9.13 9.27 10.48
C THR A 167 -9.60 8.16 9.53
N PHE A 168 -8.68 7.29 9.11
CA PHE A 168 -8.99 6.16 8.24
C PHE A 168 -10.00 5.19 8.87
N PHE A 169 -9.77 4.77 10.12
CA PHE A 169 -10.69 3.86 10.79
C PHE A 169 -12.03 4.51 11.14
N ASN A 170 -12.05 5.79 11.50
CA ASN A 170 -13.28 6.55 11.69
C ASN A 170 -14.10 6.66 10.39
N ASP A 171 -13.43 6.81 9.25
CA ASP A 171 -14.08 6.83 7.94
C ASP A 171 -14.71 5.46 7.62
N LEU A 172 -13.94 4.37 7.77
CA LEU A 172 -14.45 3.00 7.58
C LEU A 172 -15.58 2.67 8.55
N ASP A 173 -15.48 3.10 9.82
CA ASP A 173 -16.54 2.90 10.83
C ASP A 173 -17.84 3.58 10.44
N SER A 174 -17.77 4.82 9.96
CA SER A 174 -18.93 5.58 9.52
C SER A 174 -19.68 4.88 8.37
N GLN A 175 -18.98 4.04 7.62
CA GLN A 175 -19.49 3.27 6.49
C GLN A 175 -19.74 1.78 6.84
N SER A 176 -19.54 1.36 8.10
CA SER A 176 -19.67 -0.04 8.56
C SER A 176 -18.73 -1.02 7.85
N LEU A 177 -17.52 -0.58 7.52
CA LEU A 177 -16.50 -1.34 6.78
C LEU A 177 -15.27 -1.71 7.63
N SER A 178 -15.16 -1.22 8.86
CA SER A 178 -13.97 -1.39 9.70
C SER A 178 -13.79 -2.78 10.28
N ASP A 179 -14.85 -3.61 10.31
CA ASP A 179 -14.81 -4.95 10.90
C ASP A 179 -13.95 -5.93 10.09
N ASP A 180 -13.76 -5.67 8.79
CA ASP A 180 -13.00 -6.52 7.87
C ASP A 180 -11.59 -5.99 7.58
N VAL A 181 -11.17 -4.92 8.28
CA VAL A 181 -9.88 -4.26 8.01
C VAL A 181 -8.94 -4.37 9.20
N VAL A 182 -7.74 -4.87 8.92
CA VAL A 182 -6.61 -4.91 9.86
C VAL A 182 -5.45 -4.15 9.24
N GLY A 183 -4.87 -3.24 10.00
CA GLY A 183 -3.66 -2.53 9.63
C GLY A 183 -2.45 -3.02 10.42
N LEU A 184 -1.28 -2.91 9.82
CA LEU A 184 -0.01 -3.12 10.50
C LEU A 184 1.05 -2.15 9.97
N THR A 185 1.95 -1.73 10.85
CA THR A 185 3.13 -0.97 10.46
C THR A 185 4.35 -1.88 10.35
N PHE A 186 5.25 -1.58 9.42
CA PHE A 186 6.56 -2.22 9.33
C PHE A 186 7.61 -1.21 8.82
N SER A 187 8.87 -1.48 9.09
CA SER A 187 9.99 -0.62 8.70
C SER A 187 11.04 -1.42 7.93
N GLU A 188 11.76 -0.76 7.02
CA GLU A 188 12.88 -1.35 6.27
C GLU A 188 14.06 -1.70 7.20
N PHE A 189 14.22 -0.96 8.30
CA PHE A 189 15.34 -1.10 9.23
C PHE A 189 14.87 -0.84 10.66
N GLY A 190 15.60 -1.39 11.61
CA GLY A 190 15.49 -1.06 13.02
C GLY A 190 16.45 0.06 13.45
N ARG A 191 16.30 0.51 14.67
CA ARG A 191 17.13 1.55 15.29
C ARG A 191 17.87 1.00 16.50
N LYS A 192 19.00 1.64 16.85
CA LYS A 192 19.64 1.47 18.17
C LYS A 192 18.79 2.13 19.25
N ALA A 193 18.70 1.52 20.42
CA ALA A 193 18.03 2.12 21.58
C ALA A 193 18.79 3.35 22.12
N LYS A 194 20.11 3.43 21.85
CA LYS A 194 20.97 4.48 22.37
C LYS A 194 21.10 5.61 21.36
N GLU A 195 20.96 6.82 21.83
CA GLU A 195 21.23 8.07 21.13
C GLU A 195 22.70 8.13 20.66
N ASN A 196 22.96 8.69 19.47
CA ASN A 196 24.25 8.69 18.78
C ASN A 196 25.10 9.97 19.01
N GLY A 197 24.67 10.88 19.91
CA GLY A 197 25.37 12.14 20.18
C GLY A 197 24.94 13.31 19.28
N SER A 198 24.01 13.09 18.34
CA SER A 198 23.46 14.12 17.44
C SER A 198 21.96 14.30 17.62
N PHE A 199 21.43 13.95 18.79
CA PHE A 199 20.00 13.90 19.08
C PHE A 199 19.22 13.03 18.07
N GLY A 200 19.84 11.92 17.64
CA GLY A 200 19.31 10.94 16.73
C GLY A 200 19.71 9.53 17.11
N THR A 201 19.37 8.57 16.27
CA THR A 201 19.77 7.17 16.45
C THR A 201 20.33 6.60 15.15
N ASP A 202 21.29 5.69 15.27
CA ASP A 202 21.77 4.90 14.13
C ASP A 202 20.85 3.70 13.89
N HIS A 203 21.00 3.07 12.71
CA HIS A 203 20.35 1.79 12.43
C HIS A 203 20.75 0.73 13.44
N GLY A 204 19.82 -0.13 13.80
CA GLY A 204 19.97 -1.20 14.77
C GLY A 204 18.87 -2.24 14.66
N GLU A 205 18.60 -2.97 15.73
CA GLU A 205 17.72 -4.13 15.73
C GLU A 205 16.32 -3.86 16.27
N ILE A 206 16.06 -2.66 16.83
CA ILE A 206 14.77 -2.33 17.42
C ILE A 206 13.84 -1.79 16.35
N ALA A 207 12.79 -2.55 16.06
CA ALA A 207 11.77 -2.20 15.10
C ALA A 207 10.38 -2.55 15.67
N PRO A 208 9.74 -1.62 16.41
CA PRO A 208 8.38 -1.86 16.88
C PRO A 208 7.42 -1.98 15.70
N MET A 209 6.47 -2.90 15.80
CA MET A 209 5.37 -3.09 14.88
C MET A 209 4.06 -2.84 15.63
N PHE A 210 3.18 -2.06 15.04
CA PHE A 210 1.82 -1.87 15.54
C PHE A 210 0.85 -2.67 14.66
N VAL A 211 -0.05 -3.41 15.29
CA VAL A 211 -1.17 -4.09 14.62
C VAL A 211 -2.45 -3.51 15.20
N PHE A 212 -3.37 -3.08 14.34
CA PHE A 212 -4.55 -2.33 14.75
C PHE A 212 -5.77 -2.69 13.87
N GLY A 213 -6.94 -2.43 14.39
CA GLY A 213 -8.23 -2.75 13.77
C GLY A 213 -9.14 -3.50 14.73
N LYS A 214 -10.44 -3.51 14.48
CA LYS A 214 -11.43 -4.14 15.37
C LYS A 214 -11.19 -5.64 15.62
N PRO A 215 -10.73 -6.45 14.65
CA PRO A 215 -10.45 -7.86 14.89
C PRO A 215 -9.24 -8.12 15.79
N VAL A 216 -8.45 -7.10 16.11
CA VAL A 216 -7.19 -7.26 16.86
C VAL A 216 -7.45 -7.26 18.36
N ASN A 217 -6.97 -8.29 19.05
CA ASN A 217 -6.93 -8.29 20.51
C ASN A 217 -5.78 -7.39 20.99
N GLY A 218 -6.11 -6.35 21.74
CA GLY A 218 -5.12 -5.41 22.28
C GLY A 218 -4.13 -6.09 23.24
N GLY A 219 -2.90 -5.61 23.25
CA GLY A 219 -1.83 -6.11 24.13
C GLY A 219 -0.45 -5.83 23.58
N VAL A 220 0.56 -6.23 24.33
CA VAL A 220 1.98 -6.18 23.92
C VAL A 220 2.47 -7.62 23.74
N SER A 221 3.09 -7.91 22.62
CA SER A 221 3.69 -9.21 22.30
C SER A 221 5.16 -9.04 21.97
N GLY A 222 5.99 -9.95 22.41
CA GLY A 222 7.44 -9.92 22.25
C GLY A 222 8.18 -9.61 23.55
N ASN A 223 9.51 -9.75 23.50
CA ASN A 223 10.43 -9.48 24.62
C ASN A 223 11.15 -8.17 24.42
#